data_3b07a2cd1f147e1893d1034e583f2033
#
_entry.id   3b07a2cd1f147e1893d1034e583f2033
#
_cell.length_a   1.000
_cell.length_b   1.000
_cell.length_c   1.000
_cell.angle_alpha   90.00
_cell.angle_beta   90.00
_cell.angle_gamma   90.00
#
_symmetry.space_group_name_H-M   'P 1'
#
loop_
_entity.id
_entity.type
_entity.pdbx_description
1 polymer ?
#
loop_
_entity_poly.entity_id
_entity_poly.type
_entity_poly.pdbx_seq_one_letter_code
_entity_poly.pdbx_strand_id
1 'polypeptide(L)'
;MVWKSTTVKRKPDTSRARVYRDPVARRSNVTGPPKVYVEGPFLEGEVTGPVVARYAQQLARNLYAALEGRSLREAGRAAELDHTTLSAILAGERWPDLVTIAKLEQGLGVRLWPDLIGS
;
A
#
# COMPACT_ATOMS: atom_id res chain seq x y z
N MET A 1 -4.44 27.29 19.39
CA MET A 1 -4.94 26.67 20.01
C MET A 1 -6.33 26.51 20.15
N VAL A 2 -7.06 27.38 19.89
CA VAL A 2 -8.43 27.28 19.95
C VAL A 2 -9.02 26.28 19.06
N TRP A 3 -8.41 26.08 17.92
CA TRP A 3 -8.97 25.18 16.96
C TRP A 3 -9.15 23.78 17.45
N LYS A 4 -8.28 23.34 18.26
CA LYS A 4 -8.39 22.03 18.64
C LYS A 4 -9.57 21.78 19.50
N SER A 5 -9.92 22.65 20.32
CA SER A 5 -11.00 22.31 21.16
C SER A 5 -12.27 22.21 20.41
N THR A 6 -12.47 22.99 19.42
CA THR A 6 -13.69 22.94 18.73
C THR A 6 -13.84 21.68 17.99
N THR A 7 -12.84 21.25 17.29
CA THR A 7 -13.00 20.08 16.52
C THR A 7 -13.19 18.87 17.35
N VAL A 8 -12.51 18.80 18.39
CA VAL A 8 -12.55 17.60 19.14
C VAL A 8 -13.90 17.36 19.77
N LYS A 9 -14.57 18.37 20.18
CA LYS A 9 -15.75 18.17 20.75
C LYS A 9 -16.77 17.62 19.90
N ARG A 10 -16.75 17.83 18.64
CA ARG A 10 -17.75 17.36 17.82
C ARG A 10 -17.76 15.90 17.75
N LYS A 11 -18.74 15.27 18.23
CA LYS A 11 -18.83 13.86 18.15
C LYS A 11 -19.18 13.41 16.78
N PRO A 12 -18.60 12.36 16.33
CA PRO A 12 -18.91 11.85 15.01
C PRO A 12 -20.33 11.36 14.98
N ASP A 13 -20.88 11.45 13.83
CA ASP A 13 -22.22 11.00 13.59
C ASP A 13 -22.20 9.50 13.44
N THR A 14 -22.60 8.79 14.44
CA THR A 14 -22.53 7.36 14.38
C THR A 14 -23.48 6.77 13.37
N SER A 15 -24.54 7.43 13.05
CA SER A 15 -25.41 6.87 12.07
C SER A 15 -24.74 6.91 10.72
N ARG A 16 -23.90 7.88 10.46
CA ARG A 16 -23.20 7.93 9.23
C ARG A 16 -22.23 6.79 9.16
N ALA A 17 -21.60 6.50 10.24
CA ALA A 17 -20.65 5.41 10.25
C ALA A 17 -21.33 4.11 9.94
N ARG A 18 -22.54 3.92 10.41
CA ARG A 18 -23.21 2.69 10.12
C ARG A 18 -23.57 2.57 8.67
N VAL A 19 -23.89 3.66 8.04
CA VAL A 19 -24.22 3.63 6.63
C VAL A 19 -23.01 3.21 5.84
N TYR A 20 -21.86 3.70 6.20
CA TYR A 20 -20.69 3.31 5.50
C TYR A 20 -20.35 1.87 5.65
N ARG A 21 -20.76 1.27 6.72
CA ARG A 21 -20.39 -0.10 6.87
C ARG A 21 -21.23 -1.00 6.13
N ASP A 22 -22.15 -0.54 5.38
CA ASP A 22 -23.00 -1.43 4.74
C ASP A 22 -22.40 -2.16 3.61
N PRO A 23 -23.13 -2.71 2.80
CA PRO A 23 -22.76 -3.61 1.76
C PRO A 23 -21.67 -3.18 0.83
N VAL A 24 -21.48 -1.91 0.70
CA VAL A 24 -20.45 -1.47 -0.22
C VAL A 24 -19.10 -1.94 0.25
N ALA A 25 -18.83 -1.79 1.51
CA ALA A 25 -17.55 -2.22 2.03
C ALA A 25 -17.38 -3.71 1.87
N ARG A 26 -18.45 -4.47 2.06
CA ARG A 26 -18.31 -5.88 1.91
C ARG A 26 -18.04 -6.29 0.49
N ARG A 27 -18.49 -5.52 -0.46
CA ARG A 27 -18.28 -5.88 -1.82
C ARG A 27 -16.96 -5.46 -2.36
N SER A 28 -16.18 -4.77 -1.63
CA SER A 28 -14.92 -4.35 -2.18
C SER A 28 -14.09 -5.57 -2.46
N ASN A 29 -14.31 -6.65 -1.77
CA ASN A 29 -13.70 -7.87 -2.18
C ASN A 29 -12.27 -7.91 -2.54
N VAL A 30 -11.44 -7.42 -1.72
CA VAL A 30 -10.04 -7.63 -1.92
C VAL A 30 -9.73 -8.91 -1.18
N THR A 31 -9.73 -10.02 -1.91
CA THR A 31 -9.46 -11.30 -1.29
C THR A 31 -8.22 -11.86 -1.93
N GLY A 32 -7.33 -12.35 -1.19
CA GLY A 32 -6.13 -12.92 -1.72
C GLY A 32 -5.06 -11.88 -1.97
N PRO A 33 -3.88 -12.31 -2.37
CA PRO A 33 -2.76 -11.39 -2.55
C PRO A 33 -2.87 -10.59 -3.84
N PRO A 34 -2.09 -9.52 -3.96
CA PRO A 34 -2.18 -8.68 -5.16
C PRO A 34 -1.95 -9.42 -6.46
N LYS A 35 -1.10 -10.41 -6.46
CA LYS A 35 -0.73 -11.07 -7.70
C LYS A 35 -1.88 -11.77 -8.38
N VAL A 36 -2.94 -12.12 -7.65
CA VAL A 36 -4.05 -12.81 -8.28
C VAL A 36 -4.83 -11.88 -9.21
N TYR A 37 -4.59 -10.58 -9.12
CA TYR A 37 -5.28 -9.63 -9.96
C TYR A 37 -4.40 -9.14 -11.13
N VAL A 38 -3.28 -9.82 -11.37
CA VAL A 38 -2.39 -9.43 -12.43
C VAL A 38 -2.17 -10.62 -13.34
N GLU A 39 -2.28 -10.40 -14.65
CA GLU A 39 -2.02 -11.46 -15.58
C GLU A 39 -0.56 -11.45 -15.95
N GLY A 40 0.12 -12.55 -15.71
CA GLY A 40 1.55 -12.62 -15.99
C GLY A 40 2.38 -12.25 -14.77
N PRO A 41 3.65 -11.96 -14.99
CA PRO A 41 4.52 -11.60 -13.88
C PRO A 41 4.02 -10.37 -13.15
N PHE A 42 4.09 -10.38 -11.82
CA PHE A 42 3.45 -9.33 -11.05
C PHE A 42 3.92 -7.94 -11.41
N LEU A 43 5.19 -7.74 -11.61
CA LEU A 43 5.70 -6.40 -11.88
C LEU A 43 5.45 -5.93 -13.29
N GLU A 44 5.16 -6.85 -14.20
CA GLU A 44 5.00 -6.49 -15.60
C GLU A 44 3.65 -6.74 -16.20
N GLY A 45 2.83 -7.53 -15.55
CA GLY A 45 1.58 -7.93 -16.13
C GLY A 45 0.51 -6.87 -16.08
N GLU A 46 -0.63 -7.19 -16.64
CA GLU A 46 -1.74 -6.27 -16.68
C GLU A 46 -2.67 -6.50 -15.52
N VAL A 47 -3.05 -5.44 -14.84
CA VAL A 47 -3.96 -5.55 -13.71
C VAL A 47 -5.37 -5.64 -14.21
N THR A 48 -6.07 -6.69 -13.74
CA THR A 48 -7.44 -6.92 -14.18
C THR A 48 -8.43 -6.86 -13.04
N GLY A 49 -8.01 -6.48 -11.87
CA GLY A 49 -8.89 -6.46 -10.71
C GLY A 49 -9.13 -5.07 -10.19
N PRO A 50 -9.37 -4.93 -8.89
CA PRO A 50 -9.72 -3.63 -8.33
C PRO A 50 -8.54 -2.68 -8.41
N VAL A 51 -8.85 -1.40 -8.33
CA VAL A 51 -7.82 -0.37 -8.52
C VAL A 51 -6.71 -0.49 -7.48
N VAL A 52 -7.00 -1.02 -6.31
CA VAL A 52 -5.96 -1.14 -5.30
C VAL A 52 -4.84 -2.06 -5.77
N ALA A 53 -5.15 -3.00 -6.67
CA ALA A 53 -4.09 -3.87 -7.19
C ALA A 53 -3.12 -3.09 -8.06
N ARG A 54 -3.59 -2.03 -8.72
CA ARG A 54 -2.70 -1.18 -9.50
C ARG A 54 -1.76 -0.42 -8.57
N TYR A 55 -2.28 -0.01 -7.41
CA TYR A 55 -1.43 0.66 -6.43
C TYR A 55 -0.36 -0.30 -5.92
N ALA A 56 -0.74 -1.54 -5.63
CA ALA A 56 0.23 -2.51 -5.14
C ALA A 56 1.29 -2.82 -6.17
N GLN A 57 0.89 -2.94 -7.44
CA GLN A 57 1.86 -3.22 -8.48
C GLN A 57 2.81 -2.04 -8.68
N GLN A 58 2.26 -0.82 -8.72
CA GLN A 58 3.11 0.33 -8.94
C GLN A 58 4.05 0.57 -7.76
N LEU A 59 3.57 0.32 -6.55
CA LEU A 59 4.42 0.46 -5.40
C LEU A 59 5.56 -0.55 -5.46
N ALA A 60 5.28 -1.77 -5.88
CA ALA A 60 6.31 -2.78 -6.01
C ALA A 60 7.31 -2.38 -7.11
N ARG A 61 6.84 -1.80 -8.19
CA ARG A 61 7.75 -1.32 -9.23
C ARG A 61 8.64 -0.21 -8.70
N ASN A 62 8.06 0.70 -7.92
CA ASN A 62 8.83 1.79 -7.34
C ASN A 62 9.87 1.25 -6.38
N LEU A 63 9.51 0.24 -5.62
CA LEU A 63 10.43 -0.37 -4.68
C LEU A 63 11.58 -1.05 -5.44
N TYR A 64 11.24 -1.77 -6.48
CA TYR A 64 12.27 -2.45 -7.24
C TYR A 64 13.28 -1.44 -7.81
N ALA A 65 12.77 -0.34 -8.35
CA ALA A 65 13.64 0.70 -8.87
C ALA A 65 14.48 1.34 -7.77
N ALA A 66 13.91 1.50 -6.59
CA ALA A 66 14.61 2.14 -5.51
C ALA A 66 15.73 1.29 -4.93
N LEU A 67 15.71 0.00 -5.20
CA LEU A 67 16.78 -0.86 -4.68
C LEU A 67 18.11 -0.52 -5.33
N GLU A 68 18.08 -0.19 -6.60
CA GLU A 68 19.30 0.24 -7.29
C GLU A 68 20.52 -0.64 -7.01
N GLY A 69 20.32 -1.90 -7.14
CA GLY A 69 21.43 -2.82 -6.94
C GLY A 69 21.66 -3.27 -5.52
N ARG A 70 20.94 -2.71 -4.54
CA ARG A 70 21.10 -3.19 -3.18
C ARG A 70 20.40 -4.51 -3.05
N SER A 71 20.86 -5.32 -2.13
CA SER A 71 20.19 -6.56 -1.87
C SER A 71 18.95 -6.29 -1.03
N LEU A 72 18.04 -7.25 -1.00
CA LEU A 72 16.86 -7.10 -0.18
C LEU A 72 17.23 -7.04 1.30
N ARG A 73 18.30 -7.72 1.69
CA ARG A 73 18.69 -7.66 3.08
C ARG A 73 19.20 -6.29 3.45
N GLU A 74 19.94 -5.65 2.56
CA GLU A 74 20.41 -4.30 2.84
C GLU A 74 19.26 -3.32 2.90
N ALA A 75 18.33 -3.44 1.98
CA ALA A 75 17.18 -2.55 2.00
C ALA A 75 16.34 -2.79 3.24
N GLY A 76 16.21 -4.04 3.65
CA GLY A 76 15.46 -4.36 4.86
C GLY A 76 16.09 -3.75 6.09
N ARG A 77 17.42 -3.81 6.16
CA ARG A 77 18.08 -3.22 7.29
C ARG A 77 17.90 -1.72 7.32
N ALA A 78 17.98 -1.07 6.18
CA ALA A 78 17.80 0.37 6.11
C ALA A 78 16.39 0.78 6.53
N ALA A 79 15.41 -0.04 6.24
CA ALA A 79 14.01 0.27 6.55
C ALA A 79 13.54 -0.38 7.84
N GLU A 80 14.41 -1.13 8.49
CA GLU A 80 14.05 -1.86 9.71
C GLU A 80 12.90 -2.83 9.45
N LEU A 81 13.01 -3.55 8.36
CA LEU A 81 12.03 -4.55 7.98
C LEU A 81 12.72 -5.85 7.65
N ASP A 82 11.99 -6.94 7.78
CA ASP A 82 12.51 -8.22 7.39
C ASP A 82 12.55 -8.25 5.87
N HIS A 83 13.65 -8.74 5.32
CA HIS A 83 13.79 -8.78 3.87
C HIS A 83 12.73 -9.67 3.21
N THR A 84 12.16 -10.61 3.95
CA THR A 84 11.09 -11.43 3.38
C THR A 84 9.84 -10.60 3.14
N THR A 85 9.63 -9.53 3.92
CA THR A 85 8.52 -8.64 3.68
C THR A 85 8.71 -7.93 2.33
N LEU A 86 9.92 -7.48 2.05
CA LEU A 86 10.19 -6.83 0.78
C LEU A 86 10.02 -7.81 -0.37
N SER A 87 10.52 -9.02 -0.20
CA SER A 87 10.39 -10.03 -1.23
C SER A 87 8.93 -10.33 -1.53
N ALA A 88 8.11 -10.42 -0.50
CA ALA A 88 6.70 -10.72 -0.68
C ALA A 88 5.98 -9.58 -1.40
N ILE A 89 6.36 -8.34 -1.11
CA ILE A 89 5.74 -7.21 -1.79
C ILE A 89 6.11 -7.21 -3.26
N LEU A 90 7.37 -7.48 -3.57
CA LEU A 90 7.82 -7.50 -4.95
C LEU A 90 7.21 -8.63 -5.76
N ALA A 91 6.88 -9.72 -5.09
CA ALA A 91 6.28 -10.85 -5.76
C ALA A 91 4.76 -10.77 -5.83
N GLY A 92 4.17 -9.75 -5.24
CA GLY A 92 2.73 -9.64 -5.23
C GLY A 92 2.05 -10.60 -4.31
N GLU A 93 2.76 -11.11 -3.31
CA GLU A 93 2.19 -12.07 -2.38
C GLU A 93 1.65 -11.43 -1.13
N ARG A 94 1.85 -10.14 -0.96
CA ARG A 94 1.45 -9.44 0.23
C ARG A 94 1.06 -8.03 -0.10
N TRP A 95 -0.02 -7.57 0.50
CA TRP A 95 -0.41 -6.17 0.36
C TRP A 95 0.47 -5.34 1.27
N PRO A 96 1.13 -4.31 0.75
CA PRO A 96 1.92 -3.45 1.62
C PRO A 96 0.99 -2.61 2.49
N ASP A 97 1.32 -2.49 3.77
CA ASP A 97 0.50 -1.67 4.63
C ASP A 97 1.20 -0.33 4.85
N LEU A 98 0.50 0.57 5.48
CA LEU A 98 1.00 1.93 5.64
C LEU A 98 2.30 1.96 6.45
N VAL A 99 2.39 1.16 7.48
CA VAL A 99 3.60 1.15 8.29
C VAL A 99 4.80 0.70 7.47
N THR A 100 4.61 -0.34 6.66
CA THR A 100 5.67 -0.84 5.82
C THR A 100 6.10 0.20 4.80
N ILE A 101 5.13 0.85 4.17
CA ILE A 101 5.43 1.87 3.17
C ILE A 101 6.23 3.00 3.79
N ALA A 102 5.81 3.46 4.96
CA ALA A 102 6.49 4.56 5.62
C ALA A 102 7.92 4.19 5.98
N LYS A 103 8.12 2.98 6.48
CA LYS A 103 9.46 2.55 6.82
C LYS A 103 10.36 2.47 5.60
N LEU A 104 9.82 1.98 4.51
CA LEU A 104 10.60 1.88 3.28
C LEU A 104 10.96 3.27 2.74
N GLU A 105 10.00 4.18 2.75
CA GLU A 105 10.28 5.51 2.24
C GLU A 105 11.34 6.20 3.09
N GLN A 106 11.22 6.10 4.40
CA GLN A 106 12.19 6.73 5.27
C GLN A 106 13.55 6.05 5.20
N GLY A 107 13.55 4.73 5.18
CA GLY A 107 14.81 4.00 5.20
C GLY A 107 15.57 4.10 3.90
N LEU A 108 14.87 4.13 2.77
CA LEU A 108 15.53 4.21 1.48
C LEU A 108 15.65 5.64 0.98
N GLY A 109 14.99 6.58 1.63
CA GLY A 109 15.08 7.96 1.24
C GLY A 109 14.44 8.27 -0.08
N VAL A 110 13.37 7.56 -0.41
CA VAL A 110 12.69 7.74 -1.69
C VAL A 110 11.20 7.77 -1.47
N ARG A 111 10.48 8.28 -2.45
CA ARG A 111 9.04 8.25 -2.39
C ARG A 111 8.56 6.99 -3.12
N LEU A 112 7.80 6.17 -2.45
CA LEU A 112 7.31 4.94 -3.05
C LEU A 112 5.81 4.97 -3.33
N TRP A 113 5.08 5.83 -2.66
CA TRP A 113 3.63 5.86 -2.79
C TRP A 113 3.26 6.15 -4.23
N PRO A 114 2.44 5.31 -4.85
CA PRO A 114 2.10 5.50 -6.26
C PRO A 114 1.25 6.72 -6.49
N ASP A 115 1.53 7.42 -7.57
CA ASP A 115 0.75 8.57 -7.93
C ASP A 115 -0.05 8.20 -9.16
N LEU A 116 -1.21 7.64 -8.97
CA LEU A 116 -2.03 7.16 -10.06
C LEU A 116 -3.21 8.07 -10.39
N ILE A 117 -3.42 9.08 -9.58
CA ILE A 117 -4.55 9.98 -9.79
C ILE A 117 -4.11 11.13 -10.66
N GLY A 118 -4.89 11.40 -11.67
CA GLY A 118 -4.58 12.53 -12.54
C GLY A 118 -3.54 12.25 -13.60
N SER A 119 -3.14 11.02 -13.75
CA SER A 119 -2.13 10.71 -14.76
C SER A 119 -2.73 10.15 -16.04
#